data_d827c86f575f3bbd4f263edea6abf558
#
_entry.id   d827c86f575f3bbd4f263edea6abf558
#
_cell.length_a   1.000
_cell.length_b   1.000
_cell.length_c   1.000
_cell.angle_alpha   90.00
_cell.angle_beta   90.00
_cell.angle_gamma   90.00
#
_symmetry.space_group_name_H-M   'P 1'
#
loop_
_entity.id
_entity.type
_entity.pdbx_description
1 polymer ?
#
loop_
_entity_poly.entity_id
_entity_poly.type
_entity_poly.pdbx_seq_one_letter_code
_entity_poly.pdbx_strand_id
1 'polypeptide(L)'
;MNMRVASQPLKVYMNIRGEQMTEHQRYGYARVSTHDQHTTIQVEALKAAGCHRVWEEKVSGTSRVSRVELESVLSYLRSGDTLVVTRIDRLARSLKDLQDIIHELKGRGVHLQATEQPIDTSTAAGKAFLDMLGVFAEFETNLRRERQLDGIAMAKAAGKYKGKAPLKQELKDQVINLFKSGTKQVDIINQVDVGRTSVHSILKAAGLK
;
A
#
# COMPACT_ATOMS: atom_id res chain seq x y z
N MET A 1 9.83 -14.90 31.70
CA MET A 1 9.17 -14.12 32.79
C MET A 1 8.27 -13.11 32.09
N ASN A 2 6.99 -13.52 31.89
CA ASN A 2 6.01 -12.75 31.10
C ASN A 2 5.42 -11.65 31.98
N MET A 3 5.85 -10.41 31.81
CA MET A 3 5.15 -9.25 32.38
C MET A 3 3.85 -9.03 31.59
N ARG A 4 2.73 -9.47 32.14
CA ARG A 4 1.40 -9.00 31.74
C ARG A 4 1.32 -7.52 32.08
N VAL A 5 1.33 -6.66 31.05
CA VAL A 5 0.97 -5.25 31.20
C VAL A 5 -0.51 -5.22 31.53
N ALA A 6 -0.83 -4.88 32.75
CA ALA A 6 -2.21 -4.70 33.20
C ALA A 6 -2.83 -3.54 32.42
N SER A 7 -3.84 -3.86 31.61
CA SER A 7 -4.70 -2.86 30.98
C SER A 7 -5.45 -2.12 32.07
N GLN A 8 -5.17 -0.83 32.26
CA GLN A 8 -5.99 -0.01 33.14
C GLN A 8 -7.42 0.06 32.60
N PRO A 9 -8.44 -0.08 33.45
CA PRO A 9 -9.82 0.02 33.00
C PRO A 9 -10.10 1.41 32.46
N LEU A 10 -10.77 1.46 31.30
CA LEU A 10 -11.29 2.70 30.71
C LEU A 10 -12.08 3.48 31.75
N LYS A 11 -11.67 4.72 32.02
CA LYS A 11 -12.45 5.62 32.85
C LYS A 11 -13.72 5.98 32.08
N VAL A 12 -14.82 5.45 32.52
CA VAL A 12 -16.14 5.75 31.96
C VAL A 12 -16.69 6.96 32.75
N TYR A 13 -16.86 8.08 32.04
CA TYR A 13 -17.56 9.24 32.59
C TYR A 13 -19.02 9.21 32.11
N MET A 14 -19.96 9.52 32.99
CA MET A 14 -21.35 9.72 32.64
C MET A 14 -21.59 11.21 32.36
N ASN A 15 -22.22 11.53 31.24
CA ASN A 15 -22.67 12.89 30.99
C ASN A 15 -23.95 13.18 31.83
N ILE A 16 -24.39 14.42 31.81
CA ILE A 16 -25.59 14.89 32.53
C ILE A 16 -26.90 14.16 32.09
N ARG A 17 -26.85 13.39 30.98
CA ARG A 17 -27.95 12.57 30.46
C ARG A 17 -27.80 11.07 30.77
N GLY A 18 -26.78 10.68 31.54
CA GLY A 18 -26.52 9.28 31.89
C GLY A 18 -25.92 8.44 30.74
N GLU A 19 -25.41 9.08 29.69
CA GLU A 19 -24.73 8.38 28.59
C GLU A 19 -23.25 8.20 28.93
N GLN A 20 -22.73 7.02 28.63
CA GLN A 20 -21.31 6.71 28.83
C GLN A 20 -20.44 7.53 27.85
N MET A 21 -19.70 8.49 28.36
CA MET A 21 -18.65 9.17 27.61
C MET A 21 -17.38 8.31 27.68
N THR A 22 -17.01 7.65 26.60
CA THR A 22 -15.68 7.07 26.45
C THR A 22 -14.70 8.22 26.18
N GLU A 23 -13.71 8.39 27.05
CA GLU A 23 -12.60 9.29 26.76
C GLU A 23 -11.91 8.84 25.48
N HIS A 24 -11.92 9.69 24.45
CA HIS A 24 -11.17 9.44 23.22
C HIS A 24 -9.67 9.43 23.55
N GLN A 25 -8.99 8.36 23.15
CA GLN A 25 -7.61 8.13 23.53
C GLN A 25 -6.67 8.52 22.38
N ARG A 26 -5.44 8.84 22.74
CA ARG A 26 -4.35 9.14 21.82
C ARG A 26 -3.40 7.95 21.76
N TYR A 27 -3.14 7.45 20.57
CA TYR A 27 -2.30 6.30 20.32
C TYR A 27 -1.16 6.66 19.39
N GLY A 28 0.07 6.35 19.78
CA GLY A 28 1.27 6.68 19.03
C GLY A 28 1.71 5.56 18.10
N TYR A 29 2.21 5.94 16.93
CA TYR A 29 2.96 5.05 16.06
C TYR A 29 4.30 5.65 15.69
N ALA A 30 5.38 4.89 15.94
CA ALA A 30 6.76 5.24 15.62
C ALA A 30 7.35 4.22 14.66
N ARG A 31 7.96 4.68 13.57
CA ARG A 31 8.68 3.83 12.63
C ARG A 31 10.16 4.18 12.61
N VAL A 32 11.00 3.19 12.86
CA VAL A 32 12.44 3.35 13.00
C VAL A 32 13.19 2.38 12.09
N SER A 33 14.35 2.81 11.59
CA SER A 33 15.27 1.89 10.92
C SER A 33 16.10 1.15 11.97
N THR A 34 16.53 -0.08 11.66
CA THR A 34 17.35 -0.90 12.56
C THR A 34 18.71 -0.25 12.89
N HIS A 35 19.13 0.78 12.14
CA HIS A 35 20.37 1.52 12.34
C HIS A 35 20.21 2.83 13.15
N ASP A 36 18.96 3.28 13.41
CA ASP A 36 18.73 4.54 14.08
C ASP A 36 18.64 4.37 15.61
N GLN A 37 19.58 5.00 16.32
CA GLN A 37 19.51 5.20 17.78
C GLN A 37 18.38 6.17 18.20
N HIS A 38 17.63 6.71 17.24
CA HIS A 38 16.59 7.73 17.44
C HIS A 38 15.19 7.19 17.77
N THR A 39 15.04 5.89 17.99
CA THR A 39 13.74 5.29 18.38
C THR A 39 13.22 5.91 19.66
N THR A 40 14.11 6.08 20.64
CA THR A 40 13.79 6.61 21.96
C THR A 40 13.21 8.03 21.86
N ILE A 41 13.77 8.88 20.99
CA ILE A 41 13.33 10.28 20.82
C ILE A 41 11.89 10.34 20.28
N GLN A 42 11.55 9.53 19.26
CA GLN A 42 10.18 9.50 18.71
C GLN A 42 9.18 9.01 19.75
N VAL A 43 9.52 7.94 20.47
CA VAL A 43 8.64 7.37 21.51
C VAL A 43 8.43 8.36 22.67
N GLU A 44 9.48 9.03 23.09
CA GLU A 44 9.40 10.06 24.12
C GLU A 44 8.53 11.25 23.67
N ALA A 45 8.72 11.72 22.43
CA ALA A 45 7.89 12.78 21.86
C ALA A 45 6.40 12.38 21.80
N LEU A 46 6.09 11.14 21.42
CA LEU A 46 4.72 10.65 21.41
C LEU A 46 4.12 10.50 22.81
N LYS A 47 4.92 10.04 23.78
CA LYS A 47 4.50 10.00 25.19
C LYS A 47 4.26 11.41 25.74
N ALA A 48 5.16 12.36 25.45
CA ALA A 48 5.01 13.76 25.82
C ALA A 48 3.77 14.42 25.17
N ALA A 49 3.38 13.95 23.96
CA ALA A 49 2.15 14.34 23.30
C ALA A 49 0.89 13.72 23.91
N GLY A 50 1.01 12.97 25.00
CA GLY A 50 -0.12 12.37 25.73
C GLY A 50 -0.62 11.05 25.14
N CYS A 51 0.19 10.33 24.37
CA CYS A 51 -0.20 9.01 23.86
C CYS A 51 -0.28 7.98 25.00
N HIS A 52 -1.43 7.34 25.12
CA HIS A 52 -1.67 6.28 26.11
C HIS A 52 -0.79 5.04 25.86
N ARG A 53 -0.58 4.72 24.58
CA ARG A 53 0.29 3.63 24.12
C ARG A 53 0.97 4.00 22.83
N VAL A 54 2.19 3.51 22.61
CA VAL A 54 2.96 3.69 21.38
C VAL A 54 3.31 2.33 20.79
N TRP A 55 3.07 2.15 19.48
CA TRP A 55 3.52 1.01 18.70
C TRP A 55 4.79 1.37 17.95
N GLU A 56 5.77 0.48 18.02
CA GLU A 56 7.12 0.72 17.49
C GLU A 56 7.41 -0.25 16.34
N GLU A 57 7.41 0.23 15.11
CA GLU A 57 7.74 -0.55 13.91
C GLU A 57 9.24 -0.50 13.63
N LYS A 58 9.92 -1.64 13.73
CA LYS A 58 11.34 -1.77 13.37
C LYS A 58 11.47 -2.28 11.92
N VAL A 59 11.98 -1.43 11.02
CA VAL A 59 12.14 -1.78 9.60
C VAL A 59 13.61 -1.97 9.27
N SER A 60 13.98 -3.20 8.84
CA SER A 60 15.29 -3.44 8.22
C SER A 60 15.25 -3.00 6.76
N GLY A 61 16.32 -2.35 6.28
CA GLY A 61 16.39 -1.74 4.94
C GLY A 61 16.24 -2.70 3.75
N THR A 62 16.26 -4.02 3.98
CA THR A 62 16.27 -5.06 2.94
C THR A 62 14.97 -5.83 2.79
N SER A 63 14.00 -5.70 3.68
CA SER A 63 12.78 -6.49 3.60
C SER A 63 11.54 -5.66 3.24
N ARG A 64 10.74 -6.16 2.29
CA ARG A 64 9.34 -5.76 2.09
C ARG A 64 8.49 -6.27 3.27
N VAL A 65 8.88 -5.95 4.50
CA VAL A 65 8.19 -6.44 5.68
C VAL A 65 6.81 -5.79 5.75
N SER A 66 5.81 -6.61 6.03
CA SER A 66 4.50 -6.19 6.47
C SER A 66 4.65 -5.23 7.66
N ARG A 67 3.89 -4.14 7.65
CA ARG A 67 3.85 -3.17 8.76
C ARG A 67 2.94 -3.69 9.86
N VAL A 68 3.39 -4.75 10.54
CA VAL A 68 2.60 -5.49 11.53
C VAL A 68 2.15 -4.57 12.67
N GLU A 69 3.02 -3.68 13.11
CA GLU A 69 2.69 -2.75 14.19
C GLU A 69 1.73 -1.65 13.73
N LEU A 70 1.83 -1.19 12.48
CA LEU A 70 0.84 -0.28 11.91
C LEU A 70 -0.53 -0.94 11.79
N GLU A 71 -0.60 -2.16 11.24
CA GLU A 71 -1.84 -2.92 11.13
C GLU A 71 -2.44 -3.17 12.52
N SER A 72 -1.59 -3.47 13.51
CA SER A 72 -1.98 -3.67 14.90
C SER A 72 -2.59 -2.40 15.50
N VAL A 73 -1.95 -1.24 15.38
CA VAL A 73 -2.52 0.01 15.91
C VAL A 73 -3.79 0.39 15.16
N LEU A 74 -3.81 0.28 13.83
CA LEU A 74 -5.02 0.57 13.05
C LEU A 74 -6.19 -0.30 13.50
N SER A 75 -6.00 -1.59 13.73
CA SER A 75 -7.06 -2.48 14.21
C SER A 75 -7.53 -2.16 15.65
N TYR A 76 -6.65 -1.60 16.47
CA TYR A 76 -6.94 -1.26 17.86
C TYR A 76 -7.77 0.01 18.01
N LEU A 77 -7.58 0.99 17.14
CA LEU A 77 -8.23 2.31 17.17
C LEU A 77 -9.76 2.21 17.04
N ARG A 78 -10.47 3.07 17.78
CA ARG A 78 -11.94 3.19 17.79
C ARG A 78 -12.36 4.57 17.32
N SER A 79 -13.63 4.72 16.97
CA SER A 79 -14.21 6.02 16.61
C SER A 79 -13.97 7.05 17.70
N GLY A 80 -13.48 8.24 17.32
CA GLY A 80 -13.12 9.33 18.22
C GLY A 80 -11.66 9.28 18.70
N ASP A 81 -10.96 8.16 18.61
CA ASP A 81 -9.53 8.07 18.96
C ASP A 81 -8.67 8.90 17.98
N THR A 82 -7.43 9.21 18.41
CA THR A 82 -6.45 9.93 17.60
C THR A 82 -5.19 9.08 17.41
N LEU A 83 -4.85 8.77 16.17
CA LEU A 83 -3.54 8.27 15.80
C LEU A 83 -2.54 9.41 15.78
N VAL A 84 -1.47 9.31 16.56
CA VAL A 84 -0.43 10.34 16.68
C VAL A 84 0.87 9.80 16.11
N VAL A 85 1.52 10.58 15.24
CA VAL A 85 2.85 10.30 14.70
C VAL A 85 3.74 11.51 14.90
N THR A 86 5.05 11.35 14.85
CA THR A 86 5.95 12.52 14.89
C THR A 86 5.86 13.27 13.56
N ARG A 87 5.92 12.54 12.44
CA ARG A 87 5.90 13.07 11.08
C ARG A 87 5.17 12.12 10.14
N ILE A 88 4.58 12.64 9.08
CA ILE A 88 3.84 11.85 8.07
C ILE A 88 4.73 10.84 7.33
N ASP A 89 6.01 11.17 7.10
CA ASP A 89 6.95 10.24 6.46
C ASP A 89 7.30 9.02 7.35
N ARG A 90 6.98 9.07 8.65
CA ARG A 90 7.05 7.90 9.54
C ARG A 90 5.83 7.00 9.41
N LEU A 91 4.68 7.57 9.07
CA LEU A 91 3.44 6.83 8.89
C LEU A 91 3.36 6.16 7.50
N ALA A 92 3.60 6.92 6.45
CA ALA A 92 3.38 6.50 5.08
C ALA A 92 4.71 6.41 4.27
N ARG A 93 4.72 5.49 3.29
CA ARG A 93 5.87 5.29 2.39
C ARG A 93 5.72 6.03 1.06
N SER A 94 4.52 6.43 0.75
CA SER A 94 4.16 7.18 -0.45
C SER A 94 2.94 8.02 -0.17
N LEU A 95 2.65 8.96 -1.04
CA LEU A 95 1.45 9.80 -0.92
C LEU A 95 0.17 8.98 -1.10
N LYS A 96 0.19 7.98 -1.97
CA LYS A 96 -0.93 7.03 -2.11
C LYS A 96 -1.17 6.25 -0.81
N ASP A 97 -0.11 5.69 -0.22
CA ASP A 97 -0.17 4.98 1.06
C ASP A 97 -0.76 5.86 2.18
N LEU A 98 -0.38 7.16 2.20
CA LEU A 98 -0.96 8.14 3.12
C LEU A 98 -2.45 8.33 2.89
N GLN A 99 -2.88 8.47 1.64
CA GLN A 99 -4.29 8.63 1.29
C GLN A 99 -5.13 7.41 1.71
N ASP A 100 -4.61 6.20 1.45
CA ASP A 100 -5.29 4.95 1.83
C ASP A 100 -5.47 4.87 3.36
N ILE A 101 -4.43 5.21 4.13
CA ILE A 101 -4.50 5.25 5.61
C ILE A 101 -5.49 6.33 6.08
N ILE A 102 -5.45 7.54 5.51
CA ILE A 102 -6.35 8.62 5.89
C ILE A 102 -7.80 8.25 5.57
N HIS A 103 -8.04 7.64 4.42
CA HIS A 103 -9.37 7.19 4.02
C HIS A 103 -9.93 6.16 5.01
N GLU A 104 -9.10 5.19 5.42
CA GLU A 104 -9.46 4.20 6.43
C GLU A 104 -9.78 4.85 7.78
N LEU A 105 -8.89 5.72 8.29
CA LEU A 105 -9.10 6.42 9.55
C LEU A 105 -10.38 7.27 9.54
N LYS A 106 -10.61 8.01 8.45
CA LYS A 106 -11.81 8.84 8.26
C LYS A 106 -13.08 7.99 8.24
N GLY A 107 -13.07 6.86 7.53
CA GLY A 107 -14.20 5.93 7.46
C GLY A 107 -14.56 5.33 8.83
N ARG A 108 -13.59 5.24 9.74
CA ARG A 108 -13.76 4.73 11.10
C ARG A 108 -13.97 5.83 12.15
N GLY A 109 -13.99 7.10 11.75
CA GLY A 109 -14.15 8.24 12.67
C GLY A 109 -12.93 8.45 13.57
N VAL A 110 -11.72 8.05 13.13
CA VAL A 110 -10.45 8.21 13.84
C VAL A 110 -9.73 9.44 13.31
N HIS A 111 -9.11 10.22 14.21
CA HIS A 111 -8.32 11.40 13.84
C HIS A 111 -6.84 11.03 13.65
N LEU A 112 -6.13 11.81 12.82
CA LEU A 112 -4.68 11.73 12.63
C LEU A 112 -4.05 13.05 13.06
N GLN A 113 -2.97 12.97 13.85
CA GLN A 113 -2.18 14.13 14.24
C GLN A 113 -0.69 13.86 14.06
N ALA A 114 0.06 14.87 13.57
CA ALA A 114 1.52 14.87 13.57
C ALA A 114 2.04 15.91 14.58
N THR A 115 3.07 15.54 15.37
CA THR A 115 3.59 16.44 16.43
C THR A 115 4.59 17.46 15.90
N GLU A 116 5.30 17.14 14.82
CA GLU A 116 6.32 18.00 14.21
C GLU A 116 5.83 18.71 12.94
N GLN A 117 4.57 18.52 12.56
CA GLN A 117 3.98 19.09 11.36
C GLN A 117 2.58 19.63 11.71
N PRO A 118 2.10 20.70 11.05
CA PRO A 118 0.80 21.30 11.34
C PRO A 118 -0.36 20.45 10.76
N ILE A 119 -0.39 19.18 11.11
CA ILE A 119 -1.37 18.20 10.61
C ILE A 119 -2.20 17.70 11.79
N ASP A 120 -3.49 18.03 11.77
CA ASP A 120 -4.48 17.56 12.73
C ASP A 120 -5.84 17.47 12.04
N THR A 121 -6.28 16.23 11.77
CA THR A 121 -7.55 15.98 11.07
C THR A 121 -8.78 16.23 11.93
N SER A 122 -8.64 16.51 13.22
CA SER A 122 -9.75 16.97 14.06
C SER A 122 -10.17 18.40 13.70
N THR A 123 -9.25 19.19 13.11
CA THR A 123 -9.48 20.58 12.72
C THR A 123 -9.88 20.71 11.25
N ALA A 124 -10.65 21.75 10.91
CA ALA A 124 -11.00 22.05 9.53
C ALA A 124 -9.77 22.37 8.66
N ALA A 125 -8.79 23.07 9.21
CA ALA A 125 -7.54 23.41 8.53
C ALA A 125 -6.70 22.16 8.20
N GLY A 126 -6.56 21.24 9.16
CA GLY A 126 -5.83 19.99 8.96
C GLY A 126 -6.50 19.07 7.94
N LYS A 127 -7.84 19.00 7.94
CA LYS A 127 -8.61 18.30 6.89
C LYS A 127 -8.34 18.89 5.52
N ALA A 128 -8.48 20.22 5.36
CA ALA A 128 -8.26 20.91 4.10
C ALA A 128 -6.82 20.73 3.59
N PHE A 129 -5.83 20.74 4.48
CA PHE A 129 -4.42 20.47 4.12
C PHE A 129 -4.24 19.05 3.55
N LEU A 130 -4.84 18.03 4.16
CA LEU A 130 -4.76 16.66 3.68
C LEU A 130 -5.53 16.46 2.37
N ASP A 131 -6.69 17.07 2.21
CA ASP A 131 -7.45 17.04 0.96
C ASP A 131 -6.62 17.68 -0.19
N MET A 132 -5.94 18.79 0.08
CA MET A 132 -5.03 19.44 -0.87
C MET A 132 -3.82 18.54 -1.23
N LEU A 133 -3.20 17.87 -0.26
CA LEU A 133 -2.14 16.87 -0.53
C LEU A 133 -2.66 15.74 -1.44
N GLY A 134 -3.93 15.34 -1.26
CA GLY A 134 -4.59 14.36 -2.13
C GLY A 134 -4.65 14.81 -3.59
N VAL A 135 -5.07 16.02 -3.82
CA VAL A 135 -5.12 16.63 -5.17
C VAL A 135 -3.72 16.70 -5.81
N PHE A 136 -2.71 17.10 -5.06
CA PHE A 136 -1.32 17.12 -5.55
C PHE A 136 -0.80 15.73 -5.91
N ALA A 137 -1.14 14.69 -5.15
CA ALA A 137 -0.77 13.31 -5.46
C ALA A 137 -1.36 12.82 -6.77
N GLU A 138 -2.63 13.09 -6.98
CA GLU A 138 -3.33 12.74 -8.22
C GLU A 138 -2.71 13.46 -9.41
N PHE A 139 -2.45 14.76 -9.26
CA PHE A 139 -1.78 15.55 -10.29
C PHE A 139 -0.40 15.00 -10.65
N GLU A 140 0.44 14.68 -9.65
CA GLU A 140 1.76 14.08 -9.89
C GLU A 140 1.66 12.72 -10.62
N THR A 141 0.68 11.90 -10.24
CA THR A 141 0.43 10.60 -10.88
C THR A 141 0.02 10.77 -12.35
N ASN A 142 -0.85 11.73 -12.64
CA ASN A 142 -1.29 12.04 -14.00
C ASN A 142 -0.14 12.54 -14.86
N LEU A 143 0.70 13.45 -14.34
CA LEU A 143 1.89 13.92 -15.04
C LEU A 143 2.90 12.80 -15.36
N ARG A 144 3.10 11.88 -14.44
CA ARG A 144 3.95 10.70 -14.67
C ARG A 144 3.38 9.81 -15.77
N ARG A 145 2.07 9.60 -15.77
CA ARG A 145 1.37 8.83 -16.80
C ARG A 145 1.47 9.48 -18.18
N GLU A 146 1.28 10.78 -18.29
CA GLU A 146 1.46 11.53 -19.54
C GLU A 146 2.86 11.37 -20.09
N ARG A 147 3.90 11.66 -19.28
CA ARG A 147 5.31 11.47 -19.68
C ARG A 147 5.62 10.05 -20.12
N GLN A 148 5.03 9.04 -19.46
CA GLN A 148 5.20 7.64 -19.84
C GLN A 148 4.57 7.35 -21.21
N LEU A 149 3.35 7.86 -21.46
CA LEU A 149 2.66 7.69 -22.74
C LEU A 149 3.44 8.37 -23.86
N ASP A 150 3.94 9.57 -23.65
CA ASP A 150 4.79 10.30 -24.60
C ASP A 150 6.08 9.52 -24.91
N GLY A 151 6.74 9.01 -23.86
CA GLY A 151 7.92 8.16 -24.02
C GLY A 151 7.65 6.89 -24.82
N ILE A 152 6.50 6.23 -24.61
CA ILE A 152 6.06 5.07 -25.40
C ILE A 152 5.77 5.48 -26.85
N ALA A 153 5.10 6.61 -27.07
CA ALA A 153 4.81 7.11 -28.41
C ALA A 153 6.11 7.40 -29.20
N MET A 154 7.07 8.09 -28.58
CA MET A 154 8.38 8.35 -29.13
C MET A 154 9.17 7.06 -29.42
N ALA A 155 9.14 6.09 -28.51
CA ALA A 155 9.81 4.81 -28.71
C ALA A 155 9.17 3.98 -29.84
N LYS A 156 7.84 4.04 -29.99
CA LYS A 156 7.12 3.43 -31.13
C LYS A 156 7.49 4.10 -32.46
N ALA A 157 7.49 5.43 -32.50
CA ALA A 157 7.88 6.20 -33.69
C ALA A 157 9.33 5.93 -34.11
N ALA A 158 10.23 5.76 -33.12
CA ALA A 158 11.63 5.41 -33.35
C ALA A 158 11.86 3.91 -33.66
N GLY A 159 10.80 3.08 -33.78
CA GLY A 159 10.90 1.66 -34.07
C GLY A 159 11.55 0.82 -32.93
N LYS A 160 11.74 1.41 -31.76
CA LYS A 160 12.37 0.73 -30.61
C LYS A 160 11.42 -0.26 -29.92
N TYR A 161 10.12 -0.11 -30.13
CA TYR A 161 9.09 -0.96 -29.52
C TYR A 161 8.85 -2.20 -30.39
N LYS A 162 9.65 -3.22 -30.20
CA LYS A 162 9.61 -4.46 -30.99
C LYS A 162 8.52 -5.45 -30.60
N GLY A 163 7.79 -5.17 -29.52
CA GLY A 163 6.80 -6.10 -28.97
C GLY A 163 7.45 -7.40 -28.43
N LYS A 164 6.64 -8.45 -28.33
CA LYS A 164 7.12 -9.79 -27.97
C LYS A 164 7.91 -10.37 -29.14
N ALA A 165 9.09 -10.93 -28.87
CA ALA A 165 9.88 -11.61 -29.90
C ALA A 165 9.02 -12.69 -30.61
N PRO A 166 9.07 -12.77 -31.95
CA PRO A 166 8.36 -13.80 -32.68
C PRO A 166 8.87 -15.17 -32.29
N LEU A 167 7.94 -16.13 -32.20
CA LEU A 167 8.28 -17.53 -31.92
C LEU A 167 9.22 -18.06 -33.02
N LYS A 168 10.21 -18.84 -32.59
CA LYS A 168 11.14 -19.51 -33.51
C LYS A 168 10.38 -20.40 -34.50
N GLN A 169 10.83 -20.45 -35.75
CA GLN A 169 10.16 -21.22 -36.80
C GLN A 169 10.07 -22.71 -36.45
N GLU A 170 11.14 -23.27 -35.88
CA GLU A 170 11.19 -24.67 -35.42
C GLU A 170 10.06 -25.03 -34.46
N LEU A 171 9.72 -24.09 -33.54
CA LEU A 171 8.66 -24.28 -32.58
C LEU A 171 7.27 -24.25 -33.25
N LYS A 172 7.10 -23.41 -34.28
CA LYS A 172 5.87 -23.37 -35.07
C LYS A 172 5.67 -24.66 -35.84
N ASP A 173 6.75 -25.17 -36.44
CA ASP A 173 6.74 -26.42 -37.20
C ASP A 173 6.45 -27.62 -36.32
N GLN A 174 6.99 -27.64 -35.10
CA GLN A 174 6.66 -28.65 -34.08
C GLN A 174 5.16 -28.65 -33.76
N VAL A 175 4.56 -27.49 -33.48
CA VAL A 175 3.13 -27.36 -33.19
C VAL A 175 2.29 -27.90 -34.37
N ILE A 176 2.66 -27.55 -35.61
CA ILE A 176 1.96 -27.98 -36.81
C ILE A 176 2.05 -29.50 -37.00
N ASN A 177 3.25 -30.08 -36.81
CA ASN A 177 3.49 -31.50 -36.97
C ASN A 177 2.73 -32.33 -35.92
N LEU A 178 2.77 -31.91 -34.65
CA LEU A 178 2.01 -32.56 -33.59
C LEU A 178 0.51 -32.51 -33.83
N PHE A 179 -0.01 -31.38 -34.36
CA PHE A 179 -1.42 -31.30 -34.70
C PHE A 179 -1.81 -32.20 -35.86
N LYS A 180 -0.96 -32.26 -36.92
CA LYS A 180 -1.17 -33.15 -38.05
C LYS A 180 -1.11 -34.64 -37.69
N SER A 181 -0.32 -35.02 -36.67
CA SER A 181 -0.27 -36.38 -36.12
C SER A 181 -1.46 -36.76 -35.25
N GLY A 182 -2.44 -35.86 -35.07
CA GLY A 182 -3.65 -36.11 -34.30
C GLY A 182 -3.55 -35.75 -32.81
N THR A 183 -2.47 -35.11 -32.36
CA THR A 183 -2.31 -34.71 -30.95
C THR A 183 -3.29 -33.58 -30.62
N LYS A 184 -3.98 -33.71 -29.49
CA LYS A 184 -4.93 -32.68 -29.03
C LYS A 184 -4.21 -31.38 -28.65
N GLN A 185 -4.84 -30.23 -28.89
CA GLN A 185 -4.23 -28.93 -28.59
C GLN A 185 -3.77 -28.76 -27.14
N VAL A 186 -4.48 -29.34 -26.18
CA VAL A 186 -4.12 -29.30 -24.75
C VAL A 186 -2.78 -30.01 -24.53
N ASP A 187 -2.57 -31.15 -25.18
CA ASP A 187 -1.35 -31.95 -25.07
C ASP A 187 -0.17 -31.26 -25.76
N ILE A 188 -0.42 -30.59 -26.91
CA ILE A 188 0.58 -29.76 -27.62
C ILE A 188 1.05 -28.61 -26.73
N ILE A 189 0.15 -27.92 -26.04
CA ILE A 189 0.49 -26.82 -25.12
C ILE A 189 1.46 -27.32 -24.04
N ASN A 190 1.18 -28.49 -23.47
CA ASN A 190 2.03 -29.08 -22.40
C ASN A 190 3.37 -29.62 -22.92
N GLN A 191 3.42 -30.13 -24.14
CA GLN A 191 4.64 -30.70 -24.71
C GLN A 191 5.63 -29.64 -25.24
N VAL A 192 5.12 -28.53 -25.76
CA VAL A 192 5.95 -27.52 -26.47
C VAL A 192 6.15 -26.24 -25.63
N ASP A 193 5.60 -26.18 -24.43
CA ASP A 193 5.63 -25.01 -23.53
C ASP A 193 5.23 -23.68 -24.22
N VAL A 194 4.17 -23.75 -25.01
CA VAL A 194 3.64 -22.61 -25.76
C VAL A 194 2.21 -22.32 -25.31
N GLY A 195 1.93 -21.05 -24.97
CA GLY A 195 0.61 -20.67 -24.50
C GLY A 195 -0.52 -20.96 -25.52
N ARG A 196 -1.73 -21.23 -25.01
CA ARG A 196 -2.95 -21.58 -25.79
C ARG A 196 -3.20 -20.64 -26.98
N THR A 197 -3.08 -19.33 -26.76
CA THR A 197 -3.30 -18.30 -27.80
C THR A 197 -2.29 -18.40 -28.93
N SER A 198 -1.02 -18.74 -28.62
CA SER A 198 0.03 -18.92 -29.60
C SER A 198 -0.17 -20.17 -30.43
N VAL A 199 -0.53 -21.30 -29.80
CA VAL A 199 -0.86 -22.55 -30.52
C VAL A 199 -2.04 -22.32 -31.47
N HIS A 200 -3.11 -21.64 -30.99
CA HIS A 200 -4.25 -21.30 -31.83
C HIS A 200 -3.89 -20.44 -33.03
N SER A 201 -3.07 -19.40 -32.81
CA SER A 201 -2.60 -18.49 -33.89
C SER A 201 -1.74 -19.20 -34.91
N ILE A 202 -0.85 -20.11 -34.49
CA ILE A 202 -0.01 -20.91 -35.38
C ILE A 202 -0.86 -21.82 -36.27
N LEU A 203 -1.82 -22.54 -35.70
CA LEU A 203 -2.69 -23.46 -36.44
C LEU A 203 -3.61 -22.71 -37.40
N LYS A 204 -4.12 -21.56 -36.99
CA LYS A 204 -4.93 -20.68 -37.85
C LYS A 204 -4.11 -20.15 -39.05
N ALA A 205 -2.87 -19.71 -38.81
CA ALA A 205 -1.99 -19.24 -39.85
C ALA A 205 -1.57 -20.36 -40.83
N ALA A 206 -1.55 -21.62 -40.36
CA ALA A 206 -1.29 -22.80 -41.17
C ALA A 206 -2.53 -23.36 -41.88
N GLY A 207 -3.68 -22.73 -41.76
CA GLY A 207 -4.93 -23.18 -42.36
C GLY A 207 -5.51 -24.50 -41.80
N LEU A 208 -5.08 -24.86 -40.60
CA LEU A 208 -5.49 -26.13 -39.94
C LEU A 208 -6.66 -25.95 -38.96
N LYS A 209 -7.13 -24.70 -38.82
CA LYS A 209 -8.26 -24.37 -37.95
C LYS A 209 -8.96 -23.08 -38.39
#